data_b3421ce41b389b0eb8cc13cccf850b2c
#
_entry.id   b3421ce41b389b0eb8cc13cccf850b2c
#
_cell.length_a   1.000
_cell.length_b   1.000
_cell.length_c   1.000
_cell.angle_alpha   90.00
_cell.angle_beta   90.00
_cell.angle_gamma   90.00
#
_symmetry.space_group_name_H-M   'P 1'
#
loop_
_entity.id
_entity.type
_entity.pdbx_description
1 polymer ?
#
loop_
_entity_poly.entity_id
_entity_poly.type
_entity_poly.pdbx_seq_one_letter_code
_entity_poly.pdbx_strand_id
1 'polypeptide(L)'
;MPAADDPQPLVAGWSKGTFHRVYLLAGPDALTKEETFQRLKAKFIGDDPAGMNTDGFDGADASAGAVLAAAGTLPFFGGRRLIVVRRAQELSTAETNRLADGLAGLPESNCLVLLWDDKADNRSVLVQAVRSA
;
A
#
# COMPACT_ATOMS: atom_id res chain seq x y z
N MET A 1 0.13 11.14 5.39
CA MET A 1 0.42 9.93 4.61
C MET A 1 0.24 10.20 3.13
N PRO A 2 1.10 9.64 2.29
CA PRO A 2 1.06 9.96 0.88
C PRO A 2 -0.02 9.21 0.12
N ALA A 3 -0.83 9.99 -0.58
CA ALA A 3 -1.65 9.55 -1.68
C ALA A 3 -1.22 10.42 -2.86
N ALA A 4 -0.54 9.86 -3.84
CA ALA A 4 0.16 10.63 -4.85
C ALA A 4 -0.14 10.17 -6.27
N ASP A 5 -0.30 11.13 -7.16
CA ASP A 5 -0.30 10.92 -8.61
C ASP A 5 1.13 11.03 -9.18
N ASP A 6 2.00 11.76 -8.50
CA ASP A 6 3.43 11.87 -8.85
C ASP A 6 4.27 11.15 -7.79
N PRO A 7 4.99 10.06 -8.15
CA PRO A 7 5.77 9.30 -7.18
C PRO A 7 7.13 9.92 -6.83
N GLN A 8 7.61 10.93 -7.53
CA GLN A 8 8.98 11.43 -7.36
C GLN A 8 9.31 11.87 -5.93
N PRO A 9 8.46 12.63 -5.22
CA PRO A 9 8.76 13.00 -3.83
C PRO A 9 8.86 11.80 -2.90
N LEU A 10 8.11 10.74 -3.16
CA LEU A 10 8.12 9.51 -2.37
C LEU A 10 9.44 8.75 -2.58
N VAL A 11 9.87 8.62 -3.83
CA VAL A 11 11.12 7.95 -4.18
C VAL A 11 12.32 8.61 -3.50
N ALA A 12 12.34 9.93 -3.43
CA ALA A 12 13.38 10.68 -2.73
C ALA A 12 13.46 10.31 -1.25
N GLY A 13 12.30 10.15 -0.59
CA GLY A 13 12.23 9.71 0.80
C GLY A 13 12.77 8.29 0.99
N TRP A 14 12.45 7.40 0.07
CA TRP A 14 12.90 6.00 0.15
C TRP A 14 14.43 5.87 0.06
N SER A 15 15.06 6.69 -0.75
CA SER A 15 16.53 6.72 -0.85
C SER A 15 17.20 7.11 0.46
N LYS A 16 16.51 7.85 1.32
CA LYS A 16 16.96 8.26 2.66
C LYS A 16 16.53 7.28 3.76
N GLY A 17 15.82 6.20 3.41
CA GLY A 17 15.29 5.24 4.38
C GLY A 17 14.01 5.69 5.08
N THR A 18 13.35 6.72 4.57
CA THR A 18 12.09 7.22 5.14
C THR A 18 10.91 6.53 4.46
N PHE A 19 10.17 5.74 5.24
CA PHE A 19 9.01 4.99 4.74
C PHE A 19 7.77 5.31 5.57
N HIS A 20 6.62 5.30 4.90
CA HIS A 20 5.31 5.40 5.55
C HIS A 20 4.67 4.02 5.65
N ARG A 21 3.74 3.86 6.58
CA ARG A 21 3.01 2.61 6.76
C ARG A 21 2.01 2.32 5.65
N VAL A 22 1.52 3.36 5.00
CA VAL A 22 0.53 3.25 3.92
C VAL A 22 0.90 4.21 2.80
N TYR A 23 0.81 3.72 1.56
CA TYR A 23 0.90 4.54 0.35
C TYR A 23 -0.32 4.30 -0.52
N LEU A 24 -0.80 5.34 -1.17
CA LEU A 24 -1.77 5.23 -2.25
C LEU A 24 -1.15 5.84 -3.50
N LEU A 25 -0.90 5.01 -4.49
CA LEU A 25 -0.33 5.42 -5.78
C LEU A 25 -1.45 5.43 -6.80
N ALA A 26 -1.80 6.61 -7.29
CA ALA A 26 -2.92 6.82 -8.18
C ALA A 26 -2.47 7.22 -9.59
N GLY A 27 -3.37 7.11 -10.53
CA GLY A 27 -3.17 7.53 -11.90
C GLY A 27 -3.48 6.42 -12.91
N PRO A 28 -3.74 6.79 -14.18
CA PRO A 28 -4.10 5.83 -15.21
C PRO A 28 -2.92 5.04 -15.77
N ASP A 29 -1.68 5.47 -15.52
CA ASP A 29 -0.48 4.82 -16.04
C ASP A 29 -0.09 3.61 -15.18
N ALA A 30 -0.55 2.42 -15.60
CA ALA A 30 -0.29 1.18 -14.87
C ALA A 30 1.20 0.85 -14.79
N LEU A 31 1.95 1.10 -15.86
CA LEU A 31 3.38 0.82 -15.89
C LEU A 31 4.14 1.65 -14.88
N THR A 32 3.87 2.94 -14.82
CA THR A 32 4.51 3.85 -13.85
C THR A 32 4.21 3.43 -12.42
N LYS A 33 2.96 3.05 -12.12
CA LYS A 33 2.59 2.58 -10.78
C LYS A 33 3.32 1.29 -10.42
N GLU A 34 3.39 0.32 -11.32
CA GLU A 34 4.11 -0.94 -11.07
C GLU A 34 5.61 -0.70 -10.88
N GLU A 35 6.21 0.14 -11.71
CA GLU A 35 7.63 0.48 -11.56
C GLU A 35 7.90 1.16 -10.22
N THR A 36 7.03 2.06 -9.79
CA THR A 36 7.14 2.73 -8.50
C THR A 36 7.02 1.74 -7.36
N PHE A 37 6.05 0.83 -7.45
CA PHE A 37 5.89 -0.24 -6.46
C PHE A 37 7.14 -1.13 -6.39
N GLN A 38 7.72 -1.53 -7.52
CA GLN A 38 8.92 -2.35 -7.54
C GLN A 38 10.12 -1.63 -6.93
N ARG A 39 10.23 -0.32 -7.12
CA ARG A 39 11.26 0.49 -6.46
C ARG A 39 11.07 0.49 -4.95
N LEU A 40 9.85 0.68 -4.48
CA LEU A 40 9.54 0.60 -3.05
C LEU A 40 9.91 -0.76 -2.49
N LYS A 41 9.51 -1.83 -3.16
CA LYS A 41 9.82 -3.20 -2.75
C LYS A 41 11.32 -3.42 -2.62
N ALA A 42 12.09 -3.00 -3.60
CA ALA A 42 13.53 -3.15 -3.58
C ALA A 42 14.19 -2.41 -2.41
N LYS A 43 13.68 -1.23 -2.07
CA LYS A 43 14.23 -0.41 -0.97
C LYS A 43 13.72 -0.87 0.40
N PHE A 44 12.46 -1.27 0.48
CA PHE A 44 11.82 -1.58 1.76
C PHE A 44 12.08 -3.01 2.23
N ILE A 45 11.94 -3.98 1.33
CA ILE A 45 12.12 -5.40 1.63
C ILE A 45 13.54 -5.86 1.27
N GLY A 46 14.09 -5.42 0.14
CA GLY A 46 15.34 -5.95 -0.39
C GLY A 46 15.13 -7.36 -0.96
N ASP A 47 16.06 -8.27 -0.65
CA ASP A 47 15.96 -9.64 -1.10
C ASP A 47 14.91 -10.41 -0.30
N ASP A 48 13.98 -11.04 -1.02
CA ASP A 48 12.93 -11.89 -0.44
C ASP A 48 12.70 -13.09 -1.39
N PRO A 49 13.71 -13.98 -1.55
CA PRO A 49 13.68 -15.02 -2.58
C PRO A 49 12.53 -16.00 -2.43
N ALA A 50 12.06 -16.22 -1.20
CA ALA A 50 10.91 -17.09 -0.94
C ALA A 50 9.56 -16.38 -1.02
N GLY A 51 9.56 -15.04 -1.18
CA GLY A 51 8.34 -14.25 -1.20
C GLY A 51 7.56 -14.24 0.11
N MET A 52 8.22 -14.53 1.22
CA MET A 52 7.57 -14.72 2.51
C MET A 52 7.13 -13.42 3.17
N ASN A 53 7.73 -12.29 2.78
CA ASN A 53 7.47 -10.98 3.36
C ASN A 53 6.70 -10.05 2.42
N THR A 54 6.14 -10.58 1.34
CA THR A 54 5.35 -9.80 0.38
C THR A 54 4.05 -10.54 0.06
N ASP A 55 2.91 -9.86 0.19
CA ASP A 55 1.60 -10.38 -0.16
C ASP A 55 0.91 -9.44 -1.14
N GLY A 56 0.17 -10.02 -2.10
CA GLY A 56 -0.60 -9.27 -3.09
C GLY A 56 -2.09 -9.60 -3.05
N PHE A 57 -2.90 -8.58 -3.26
CA PHE A 57 -4.36 -8.69 -3.34
C PHE A 57 -4.86 -7.91 -4.55
N ASP A 58 -6.06 -8.28 -5.02
CA ASP A 58 -6.76 -7.54 -6.07
C ASP A 58 -8.06 -6.98 -5.47
N GLY A 59 -8.30 -5.68 -5.65
CA GLY A 59 -9.47 -5.00 -5.10
C GLY A 59 -10.80 -5.57 -5.59
N ALA A 60 -10.81 -6.24 -6.75
CA ALA A 60 -12.04 -6.84 -7.28
C ALA A 60 -12.56 -8.00 -6.40
N ASP A 61 -11.69 -8.70 -5.69
CA ASP A 61 -12.08 -9.88 -4.90
C ASP A 61 -11.52 -9.91 -3.47
N ALA A 62 -10.73 -8.92 -3.08
CA ALA A 62 -10.14 -8.87 -1.75
C ALA A 62 -11.15 -8.45 -0.69
N SER A 63 -11.00 -8.99 0.52
CA SER A 63 -11.68 -8.46 1.70
C SER A 63 -10.74 -7.56 2.50
N ALA A 64 -11.30 -6.54 3.12
CA ALA A 64 -10.53 -5.66 4.02
C ALA A 64 -9.95 -6.46 5.18
N GLY A 65 -10.70 -7.44 5.71
CA GLY A 65 -10.23 -8.30 6.78
C GLY A 65 -8.97 -9.07 6.41
N ALA A 66 -8.91 -9.64 5.21
CA ALA A 66 -7.73 -10.36 4.74
C ALA A 66 -6.53 -9.43 4.53
N VAL A 67 -6.77 -8.25 3.93
CA VAL A 67 -5.72 -7.25 3.73
C VAL A 67 -5.16 -6.76 5.05
N LEU A 68 -6.02 -6.41 6.00
CA LEU A 68 -5.61 -5.91 7.32
C LEU A 68 -4.91 -7.00 8.13
N ALA A 69 -5.34 -8.24 8.02
CA ALA A 69 -4.67 -9.37 8.69
C ALA A 69 -3.25 -9.54 8.16
N ALA A 70 -3.07 -9.51 6.84
CA ALA A 70 -1.74 -9.60 6.23
C ALA A 70 -0.86 -8.40 6.62
N ALA A 71 -1.41 -7.19 6.55
CA ALA A 71 -0.68 -5.97 6.87
C ALA A 71 -0.36 -5.83 8.36
N GLY A 72 -1.13 -6.49 9.21
CA GLY A 72 -0.91 -6.51 10.66
C GLY A 72 -0.01 -7.64 11.15
N THR A 73 0.31 -8.61 10.31
CA THR A 73 1.16 -9.74 10.67
C THR A 73 2.61 -9.30 10.79
N LEU A 74 3.28 -9.70 11.89
CA LEU A 74 4.68 -9.37 12.09
C LEU A 74 5.56 -10.11 11.06
N PRO A 75 6.68 -9.50 10.62
CA PRO A 75 7.58 -10.11 9.64
C PRO A 75 8.22 -11.40 10.16
N PHE A 76 8.48 -12.34 9.24
CA PHE A 76 9.28 -13.52 9.56
C PHE A 76 10.74 -13.12 9.80
N PHE A 77 11.35 -13.70 10.82
CA PHE A 77 12.79 -13.53 11.13
C PHE A 77 13.20 -12.06 11.33
N GLY A 78 12.27 -11.23 11.80
CA GLY A 78 12.49 -9.79 11.87
C GLY A 78 12.41 -9.15 10.50
N GLY A 79 12.69 -7.86 10.39
CA GLY A 79 12.64 -7.15 9.13
C GLY A 79 11.29 -6.50 8.88
N ARG A 80 10.80 -6.58 7.62
CA ARG A 80 9.66 -5.81 7.15
C ARG A 80 8.72 -6.66 6.30
N ARG A 81 7.42 -6.29 6.30
CA ARG A 81 6.42 -6.90 5.41
C ARG A 81 5.86 -5.85 4.47
N LEU A 82 5.65 -6.24 3.21
CA LEU A 82 5.07 -5.37 2.19
C LEU A 82 3.80 -6.02 1.65
N ILE A 83 2.71 -5.29 1.68
CA ILE A 83 1.42 -5.75 1.18
C ILE A 83 0.97 -4.80 0.08
N VAL A 84 0.53 -5.33 -1.06
CA VAL A 84 0.02 -4.54 -2.17
C VAL A 84 -1.42 -4.93 -2.48
N VAL A 85 -2.28 -3.93 -2.68
CA VAL A 85 -3.62 -4.12 -3.21
C VAL A 85 -3.67 -3.43 -4.57
N ARG A 86 -3.78 -4.22 -5.63
CA ARG A 86 -3.95 -3.71 -6.99
C ARG A 86 -5.41 -3.46 -7.25
N ARG A 87 -5.71 -2.49 -8.09
CA ARG A 87 -7.09 -2.08 -8.40
C ARG A 87 -7.89 -1.78 -7.13
N ALA A 88 -7.30 -1.01 -6.23
CA ALA A 88 -7.93 -0.72 -4.94
C ALA A 88 -9.27 0.00 -5.07
N GLN A 89 -9.49 0.73 -6.16
CA GLN A 89 -10.78 1.38 -6.44
C GLN A 89 -11.93 0.37 -6.68
N GLU A 90 -11.60 -0.90 -6.96
CA GLU A 90 -12.59 -1.96 -7.17
C GLU A 90 -13.10 -2.57 -5.86
N LEU A 91 -12.52 -2.22 -4.72
CA LEU A 91 -13.07 -2.62 -3.42
C LEU A 91 -14.51 -2.13 -3.27
N SER A 92 -15.40 -2.98 -2.76
CA SER A 92 -16.77 -2.58 -2.47
C SER A 92 -16.79 -1.46 -1.41
N THR A 93 -17.89 -0.72 -1.33
CA THR A 93 -18.04 0.35 -0.35
C THR A 93 -17.83 -0.16 1.07
N ALA A 94 -18.38 -1.32 1.42
CA ALA A 94 -18.20 -1.91 2.75
C ALA A 94 -16.75 -2.24 3.04
N GLU A 95 -16.06 -2.85 2.07
CA GLU A 95 -14.65 -3.21 2.23
C GLU A 95 -13.75 -1.97 2.28
N THR A 96 -14.06 -0.96 1.48
CA THR A 96 -13.34 0.33 1.51
C THR A 96 -13.43 0.97 2.89
N ASN A 97 -14.62 1.01 3.49
CA ASN A 97 -14.81 1.59 4.81
C ASN A 97 -14.07 0.82 5.90
N ARG A 98 -14.11 -0.50 5.85
CA ARG A 98 -13.39 -1.35 6.81
C ARG A 98 -11.89 -1.17 6.71
N LEU A 99 -11.36 -1.11 5.49
CA LEU A 99 -9.94 -0.90 5.28
C LEU A 99 -9.51 0.46 5.82
N ALA A 100 -10.28 1.51 5.51
CA ALA A 100 -10.00 2.85 5.99
C ALA A 100 -9.95 2.91 7.52
N ASP A 101 -10.87 2.25 8.20
CA ASP A 101 -10.93 2.22 9.66
C ASP A 101 -9.72 1.50 10.29
N GLY A 102 -9.13 0.56 9.58
CA GLY A 102 -8.02 -0.25 10.10
C GLY A 102 -6.62 0.31 9.85
N LEU A 103 -6.48 1.36 9.05
CA LEU A 103 -5.16 1.85 8.64
C LEU A 103 -4.32 2.38 9.81
N ALA A 104 -4.95 3.05 10.76
CA ALA A 104 -4.23 3.66 11.89
C ALA A 104 -3.56 2.63 12.81
N GLY A 105 -4.04 1.40 12.81
CA GLY A 105 -3.53 0.33 13.68
C GLY A 105 -2.39 -0.49 13.08
N LEU A 106 -1.91 -0.18 11.89
CA LEU A 106 -0.87 -0.97 11.24
C LEU A 106 0.49 -0.76 11.90
N PRO A 107 1.29 -1.84 12.05
CA PRO A 107 2.61 -1.72 12.67
C PRO A 107 3.61 -0.98 11.77
N GLU A 108 4.57 -0.31 12.39
CA GLU A 108 5.61 0.44 11.68
C GLU A 108 6.57 -0.45 10.89
N SER A 109 6.67 -1.72 11.23
CA SER A 109 7.49 -2.69 10.50
C SER A 109 6.95 -3.03 9.12
N ASN A 110 5.68 -2.72 8.85
CA ASN A 110 4.98 -3.13 7.64
C ASN A 110 4.55 -1.93 6.80
N CYS A 111 4.37 -2.17 5.52
CA CYS A 111 3.90 -1.18 4.57
C CYS A 111 2.77 -1.75 3.73
N LEU A 112 1.67 -1.03 3.64
CA LEU A 112 0.54 -1.34 2.77
C LEU A 112 0.54 -0.35 1.60
N VAL A 113 0.55 -0.89 0.38
CA VAL A 113 0.52 -0.08 -0.85
C VAL A 113 -0.80 -0.33 -1.56
N LEU A 114 -1.52 0.74 -1.84
CA LEU A 114 -2.78 0.72 -2.58
C LEU A 114 -2.53 1.30 -3.96
N LEU A 115 -2.74 0.50 -5.00
CA LEU A 115 -2.62 0.95 -6.39
C LEU A 115 -4.01 1.29 -6.91
N TRP A 116 -4.19 2.53 -7.33
CA TRP A 116 -5.46 3.11 -7.75
C TRP A 116 -5.36 3.48 -9.23
N ASP A 117 -6.20 2.88 -10.08
CA ASP A 117 -6.04 2.95 -11.54
C ASP A 117 -6.50 4.27 -12.17
N ASP A 118 -7.02 5.18 -11.39
CA ASP A 118 -7.45 6.49 -11.86
C ASP A 118 -6.87 7.57 -10.94
N LYS A 119 -7.23 8.82 -11.15
CA LYS A 119 -6.83 9.89 -10.22
C LYS A 119 -7.38 9.63 -8.84
N ALA A 120 -6.60 9.97 -7.82
CA ALA A 120 -7.07 9.88 -6.44
C ALA A 120 -8.31 10.77 -6.26
N ASP A 121 -9.41 10.16 -5.85
CA ASP A 121 -10.64 10.88 -5.56
C ASP A 121 -10.58 11.41 -4.13
N ASN A 122 -10.48 12.74 -3.98
CA ASN A 122 -10.40 13.36 -2.67
C ASN A 122 -11.66 13.18 -1.82
N ARG A 123 -12.78 12.73 -2.41
CA ARG A 123 -14.01 12.42 -1.69
C ARG A 123 -14.01 10.99 -1.16
N SER A 124 -13.12 10.14 -1.63
CA SER A 124 -13.02 8.76 -1.19
C SER A 124 -12.61 8.68 0.28
N VAL A 125 -13.35 7.89 1.05
CA VAL A 125 -13.03 7.61 2.45
C VAL A 125 -11.63 7.01 2.58
N LEU A 126 -11.26 6.12 1.65
CA LEU A 126 -9.95 5.47 1.68
C LEU A 126 -8.82 6.45 1.39
N VAL A 127 -8.99 7.32 0.40
CA VAL A 127 -7.99 8.36 0.08
C VAL A 127 -7.80 9.29 1.28
N GLN A 128 -8.88 9.73 1.91
CA GLN A 128 -8.81 10.58 3.10
C GLN A 128 -8.12 9.87 4.25
N ALA A 129 -8.43 8.60 4.48
CA ALA A 129 -7.82 7.81 5.55
C ALA A 129 -6.30 7.62 5.33
N VAL A 130 -5.86 7.40 4.09
CA VAL A 130 -4.43 7.30 3.76
C VAL A 130 -3.71 8.61 4.09
N ARG A 131 -4.30 9.74 3.73
CA ARG A 131 -3.71 11.06 4.00
C ARG A 131 -3.63 11.40 5.48
N SER A 132 -4.54 10.84 6.27
CA SER A 132 -4.63 11.10 7.72
C SER A 132 -3.83 10.11 8.56
N ALA A 133 -3.51 8.96 8.01
CA ALA A 133 -2.87 7.87 8.76
C ALA A 133 -1.42 8.14 9.15
#